data_386b7552ac2ce108a3aa3a4d2f8b7c92
#
_entry.id   386b7552ac2ce108a3aa3a4d2f8b7c92
#
_cell.length_a   1.000
_cell.length_b   1.000
_cell.length_c   1.000
_cell.angle_alpha   90.00
_cell.angle_beta   90.00
_cell.angle_gamma   90.00
#
_symmetry.space_group_name_H-M   'P 1'
#
loop_
_entity.id
_entity.type
_entity.pdbx_description
1 polymer ?
#
loop_
_entity_poly.entity_id
_entity_poly.type
_entity_poly.pdbx_seq_one_letter_code
_entity_poly.pdbx_strand_id
1 'polypeptide(L)'
;MHFTLIIGSLSFAFRAKLAAMTTTVEAAATSFVPAMRPRVTSANLAIAPPEPTKDRMNRRISRRDFLEAFAAMGLALPVPSALFDTKHPRGLDFKHVNSPTPQKYLIETMGGGVALFDYNNDGLLDIFLVNSGQLSNPMHPPETFDRHDPRNWNRLYRQNPDGSFTDVTKEAGLANAGDGNYGMGVAVGDYDNDGFPDLYITNYGKNTLYHNNGDGTFTDVTAKAGVEAGGWSCSAGFLDYDNDGHLDLFVTRYMIWDTQHSKICGGEWQTYCPPAEFPATTNILYRNRGDGTFEDVSEHSGIAAIKGRSLGVSFADYDDDGFTDIFVSNDGMRQFLFHNNGDGTFTERALEAGAALTADGKPLSGMGTVFQDYDNDGRPDILVTVLPREVYALFHNDGNGSFSYRSLQAGLGLLSAASSGWGAGLEDFDNDGWKDLFVAQSHVLDNVEQIDHMLHYKEPPLLALNHNGRFERGDSGITSAIAGRGAAFGDLNNDGWMDVVVTSLGGEPLVLMNHAGAGHWLSITLRGTRSNRDGLGARVRVNGQTRFATTAGSYISSSDKRLHFGLGAVEIAKVEIHWPSGAHQVLEGVKADQFLEVREPEKS
;
A
#
# COMPACT_ATOMS: atom_id res chain seq x y z
N MET A 1 -13.90 36.38 0.66
CA MET A 1 -12.53 36.96 0.68
C MET A 1 -11.44 35.94 0.42
N HIS A 2 -11.66 34.63 0.58
CA HIS A 2 -10.63 33.58 0.33
C HIS A 2 -10.42 33.19 -1.14
N PHE A 3 -11.41 33.39 -2.01
CA PHE A 3 -11.28 33.04 -3.45
C PHE A 3 -10.33 33.96 -4.25
N THR A 4 -10.09 35.15 -3.79
CA THR A 4 -9.24 36.14 -4.49
C THR A 4 -7.74 35.91 -4.24
N LEU A 5 -7.36 35.25 -3.13
CA LEU A 5 -5.95 34.96 -2.82
C LEU A 5 -5.37 33.77 -3.62
N ILE A 6 -6.19 32.76 -3.87
CA ILE A 6 -5.76 31.55 -4.62
C ILE A 6 -5.51 31.86 -6.09
N ILE A 7 -6.31 32.75 -6.69
CA ILE A 7 -6.11 33.18 -8.08
C ILE A 7 -4.87 34.07 -8.23
N GLY A 8 -4.49 34.80 -7.19
CA GLY A 8 -3.29 35.65 -7.18
C GLY A 8 -1.99 34.83 -7.20
N SER A 9 -1.91 33.72 -6.48
CA SER A 9 -0.71 32.88 -6.40
C SER A 9 -0.50 32.04 -7.66
N LEU A 10 -1.57 31.52 -8.27
CA LEU A 10 -1.50 30.84 -9.58
C LEU A 10 -1.04 31.76 -10.71
N SER A 11 -1.45 33.03 -10.68
CA SER A 11 -1.04 34.05 -11.68
C SER A 11 0.46 34.34 -11.60
N PHE A 12 1.10 34.30 -10.41
CA PHE A 12 2.50 34.64 -10.25
C PHE A 12 3.43 33.48 -10.68
N ALA A 13 3.10 32.25 -10.34
CA ALA A 13 3.84 31.06 -10.77
C ALA A 13 3.76 30.85 -12.31
N PHE A 14 2.60 31.13 -12.89
CA PHE A 14 2.40 31.05 -14.35
C PHE A 14 3.19 32.11 -15.11
N ARG A 15 3.30 33.35 -14.60
CA ARG A 15 4.11 34.42 -15.19
C ARG A 15 5.61 34.12 -15.11
N ALA A 16 6.08 33.49 -14.04
CA ALA A 16 7.47 33.09 -13.89
C ALA A 16 7.86 31.97 -14.89
N LYS A 17 6.98 30.99 -15.09
CA LYS A 17 7.21 29.91 -16.08
C LYS A 17 7.15 30.41 -17.52
N LEU A 18 6.26 31.36 -17.83
CA LEU A 18 6.19 31.95 -19.18
C LEU A 18 7.43 32.82 -19.50
N ALA A 19 7.95 33.55 -18.51
CA ALA A 19 9.18 34.33 -18.66
C ALA A 19 10.42 33.44 -18.85
N ALA A 20 10.47 32.28 -18.18
CA ALA A 20 11.55 31.31 -18.35
C ALA A 20 11.51 30.64 -19.75
N MET A 21 10.34 30.34 -20.27
CA MET A 21 10.19 29.78 -21.63
C MET A 21 10.54 30.75 -22.73
N THR A 22 10.23 32.06 -22.60
CA THR A 22 10.64 33.08 -23.58
C THR A 22 12.15 33.28 -23.61
N THR A 23 12.82 33.23 -22.48
CA THR A 23 14.29 33.33 -22.41
C THR A 23 15.01 32.14 -23.08
N THR A 24 14.42 30.96 -22.98
CA THR A 24 14.97 29.73 -23.60
C THR A 24 14.79 29.73 -25.13
N VAL A 25 13.70 30.29 -25.64
CA VAL A 25 13.46 30.42 -27.08
C VAL A 25 14.39 31.48 -27.73
N GLU A 26 14.68 32.58 -27.02
CA GLU A 26 15.65 33.58 -27.53
C GLU A 26 17.10 33.06 -27.51
N ALA A 27 17.47 32.22 -26.54
CA ALA A 27 18.80 31.60 -26.48
C ALA A 27 19.01 30.54 -27.60
N ALA A 28 17.96 29.86 -28.05
CA ALA A 28 18.01 28.89 -29.13
C ALA A 28 18.04 29.55 -30.53
N ALA A 29 17.52 30.77 -30.65
CA ALA A 29 17.51 31.52 -31.93
C ALA A 29 18.85 32.19 -32.26
N THR A 30 19.76 32.37 -31.31
CA THR A 30 21.05 33.05 -31.50
C THR A 30 22.23 32.14 -31.90
N SER A 31 22.03 30.80 -31.99
CA SER A 31 23.10 29.84 -32.30
C SER A 31 23.19 29.36 -33.76
N PHE A 32 22.38 29.86 -34.69
CA PHE A 32 22.41 29.43 -36.10
C PHE A 32 22.31 30.60 -37.08
N VAL A 33 23.40 31.40 -37.26
CA VAL A 33 23.61 32.18 -38.52
C VAL A 33 25.10 32.30 -38.79
N PRO A 34 25.62 31.78 -39.94
CA PRO A 34 26.96 32.12 -40.41
C PRO A 34 26.96 33.46 -41.15
N ALA A 35 28.06 34.16 -41.02
CA ALA A 35 28.33 35.50 -41.50
C ALA A 35 28.10 35.71 -42.99
N MET A 36 27.29 36.74 -43.33
CA MET A 36 27.45 37.52 -44.58
C MET A 36 27.01 38.96 -44.31
N ARG A 37 27.96 39.88 -44.44
CA ARG A 37 27.70 41.34 -44.50
C ARG A 37 27.31 41.72 -45.93
N PRO A 38 26.35 42.63 -46.13
CA PRO A 38 26.69 43.87 -46.80
C PRO A 38 26.15 45.14 -46.11
N ARG A 39 26.85 46.24 -46.39
CA ARG A 39 26.55 47.60 -45.99
C ARG A 39 25.27 48.11 -46.66
N VAL A 40 24.39 48.78 -45.92
CA VAL A 40 23.54 49.85 -46.47
C VAL A 40 23.34 50.95 -45.45
N THR A 41 23.34 52.16 -45.93
CA THR A 41 23.38 53.49 -45.36
C THR A 41 22.13 53.89 -44.56
N SER A 42 22.40 54.78 -43.60
CA SER A 42 21.46 55.50 -42.74
C SER A 42 20.40 56.33 -43.49
N ALA A 43 19.14 56.24 -43.08
CA ALA A 43 18.15 57.30 -43.21
C ALA A 43 17.34 57.40 -41.91
N ASN A 44 17.43 58.55 -41.26
CA ASN A 44 16.66 58.94 -40.11
C ASN A 44 15.18 59.12 -40.46
N LEU A 45 14.30 58.43 -39.78
CA LEU A 45 12.89 58.81 -39.64
C LEU A 45 12.51 58.71 -38.13
N ALA A 46 12.30 59.88 -37.53
CA ALA A 46 11.77 60.02 -36.21
C ALA A 46 10.27 59.78 -36.22
N ILE A 47 9.79 58.74 -35.54
CA ILE A 47 8.37 58.55 -35.26
C ILE A 47 8.19 58.70 -33.76
N ALA A 48 7.38 59.68 -33.37
CA ALA A 48 7.00 59.94 -31.98
C ALA A 48 6.12 58.76 -31.42
N PRO A 49 6.26 58.43 -30.11
CA PRO A 49 5.46 57.39 -29.51
C PRO A 49 3.99 57.85 -29.35
N PRO A 50 2.99 56.96 -29.57
CA PRO A 50 1.60 57.31 -29.32
C PRO A 50 1.32 57.29 -27.80
N GLU A 51 0.48 58.25 -27.37
CA GLU A 51 0.02 58.36 -25.99
C GLU A 51 -0.76 57.10 -25.55
N PRO A 52 -0.68 56.68 -24.28
CA PRO A 52 -1.40 55.52 -23.79
C PRO A 52 -2.88 55.87 -23.56
N THR A 53 -3.75 55.29 -24.39
CA THR A 53 -5.19 55.31 -24.16
C THR A 53 -5.56 54.39 -22.97
N LYS A 54 -6.20 54.96 -21.96
CA LYS A 54 -6.58 54.36 -20.67
C LYS A 54 -7.70 53.29 -20.74
N ASP A 55 -7.99 52.69 -21.88
CA ASP A 55 -9.26 51.93 -22.04
C ASP A 55 -9.09 50.46 -22.46
N ARG A 56 -7.96 49.83 -22.19
CA ARG A 56 -7.76 48.40 -22.50
C ARG A 56 -7.30 47.50 -21.33
N MET A 57 -7.54 47.85 -20.10
CA MET A 57 -7.01 47.05 -18.98
C MET A 57 -8.08 46.43 -18.07
N ASN A 58 -9.27 46.05 -18.60
CA ASN A 58 -10.29 45.34 -17.81
C ASN A 58 -11.16 44.36 -18.61
N ARG A 59 -10.63 43.69 -19.63
CA ARG A 59 -11.30 42.48 -20.12
C ARG A 59 -10.81 41.28 -19.30
N ARG A 60 -11.66 40.77 -18.40
CA ARG A 60 -11.52 39.43 -17.82
C ARG A 60 -11.61 38.44 -18.98
N ILE A 61 -10.51 37.73 -19.26
CA ILE A 61 -10.53 36.59 -20.18
C ILE A 61 -11.40 35.54 -19.53
N SER A 62 -12.47 35.12 -20.18
CA SER A 62 -13.31 34.05 -19.67
C SER A 62 -12.59 32.71 -19.81
N ARG A 63 -12.95 31.73 -18.98
CA ARG A 63 -12.42 30.36 -19.08
C ARG A 63 -12.61 29.78 -20.51
N ARG A 64 -13.67 30.18 -21.16
CA ARG A 64 -13.98 29.80 -22.53
C ARG A 64 -13.03 30.46 -23.54
N ASP A 65 -12.74 31.76 -23.44
CA ASP A 65 -11.81 32.47 -24.31
C ASP A 65 -10.38 31.94 -24.16
N PHE A 66 -10.00 31.49 -22.96
CA PHE A 66 -8.71 30.85 -22.67
C PHE A 66 -8.61 29.48 -23.35
N LEU A 67 -9.65 28.65 -23.22
CA LEU A 67 -9.69 27.32 -23.84
C LEU A 67 -9.76 27.40 -25.38
N GLU A 68 -10.50 28.38 -25.94
CA GLU A 68 -10.57 28.61 -27.38
C GLU A 68 -9.25 29.13 -27.95
N ALA A 69 -8.49 29.94 -27.21
CA ALA A 69 -7.15 30.39 -27.58
C ALA A 69 -6.11 29.24 -27.58
N PHE A 70 -6.21 28.31 -26.61
CA PHE A 70 -5.36 27.12 -26.54
C PHE A 70 -5.67 26.12 -27.67
N ALA A 71 -6.94 25.89 -27.97
CA ALA A 71 -7.36 25.04 -29.07
C ALA A 71 -6.93 25.60 -30.45
N ALA A 72 -6.92 26.92 -30.60
CA ALA A 72 -6.47 27.59 -31.81
C ALA A 72 -4.95 27.51 -32.06
N MET A 73 -4.16 27.22 -31.00
CA MET A 73 -2.70 27.05 -31.11
C MET A 73 -2.28 25.60 -31.44
N GLY A 74 -3.24 24.66 -31.58
CA GLY A 74 -2.93 23.25 -31.83
C GLY A 74 -2.14 22.55 -30.74
N LEU A 75 -2.01 23.18 -29.57
CA LEU A 75 -1.44 22.60 -28.36
C LEU A 75 -2.57 21.94 -27.58
N ALA A 76 -2.98 20.76 -28.00
CA ALA A 76 -3.61 19.82 -27.07
C ALA A 76 -2.53 19.51 -26.03
N LEU A 77 -2.60 20.14 -24.85
CA LEU A 77 -1.94 19.55 -23.68
C LEU A 77 -2.57 18.16 -23.56
N PRO A 78 -1.80 17.07 -23.53
CA PRO A 78 -2.38 15.79 -23.19
C PRO A 78 -3.08 15.99 -21.85
N VAL A 79 -4.39 15.83 -21.82
CA VAL A 79 -5.10 15.59 -20.55
C VAL A 79 -4.47 14.28 -20.09
N PRO A 80 -3.82 14.21 -18.92
CA PRO A 80 -3.34 12.93 -18.41
C PRO A 80 -4.53 11.98 -18.47
N SER A 81 -4.42 10.89 -19.22
CA SER A 81 -5.41 9.84 -19.16
C SER A 81 -5.41 9.33 -17.72
N ALA A 82 -6.58 9.14 -17.15
CA ALA A 82 -6.70 8.52 -15.83
C ALA A 82 -5.93 7.19 -15.84
N LEU A 83 -5.16 6.93 -14.76
CA LEU A 83 -4.31 5.73 -14.69
C LEU A 83 -5.14 4.45 -14.59
N PHE A 84 -6.29 4.50 -13.92
CA PHE A 84 -7.10 3.30 -13.67
C PHE A 84 -8.47 3.37 -14.31
N ASP A 85 -8.90 2.23 -14.85
CA ASP A 85 -10.29 1.90 -15.11
C ASP A 85 -10.87 1.10 -13.94
N THR A 86 -11.98 1.57 -13.39
CA THR A 86 -12.76 0.76 -12.44
C THR A 86 -13.47 -0.35 -13.19
N LYS A 87 -13.20 -1.61 -12.83
CA LYS A 87 -13.85 -2.78 -13.42
C LYS A 87 -14.77 -3.46 -12.42
N HIS A 88 -15.78 -4.12 -12.96
CA HIS A 88 -16.60 -5.09 -12.27
C HIS A 88 -16.42 -6.45 -13.00
N PRO A 89 -15.35 -7.19 -12.70
CA PRO A 89 -15.04 -8.40 -13.43
C PRO A 89 -16.20 -9.40 -13.32
N ARG A 90 -16.54 -10.04 -14.44
CA ARG A 90 -17.61 -11.05 -14.46
C ARG A 90 -17.25 -12.20 -13.50
N GLY A 91 -18.18 -12.58 -12.64
CA GLY A 91 -18.03 -13.66 -11.67
C GLY A 91 -17.42 -13.25 -10.34
N LEU A 92 -17.00 -11.98 -10.16
CA LEU A 92 -16.59 -11.43 -8.87
C LEU A 92 -17.81 -10.77 -8.20
N ASP A 93 -18.58 -11.56 -7.45
CA ASP A 93 -19.87 -11.18 -6.86
C ASP A 93 -19.79 -11.02 -5.32
N PHE A 94 -18.61 -10.83 -4.78
CA PHE A 94 -18.37 -10.65 -3.34
C PHE A 94 -19.00 -9.38 -2.80
N LYS A 95 -19.61 -9.50 -1.62
CA LYS A 95 -20.00 -8.35 -0.81
C LYS A 95 -19.56 -8.57 0.63
N HIS A 96 -18.77 -7.65 1.14
CA HIS A 96 -18.33 -7.68 2.53
C HIS A 96 -19.49 -7.51 3.51
N VAL A 97 -19.51 -8.30 4.59
CA VAL A 97 -20.49 -8.22 5.68
C VAL A 97 -19.76 -7.81 6.96
N ASN A 98 -19.89 -6.54 7.36
CA ASN A 98 -19.39 -6.03 8.64
C ASN A 98 -20.47 -5.89 9.72
N SER A 99 -21.74 -6.15 9.35
CA SER A 99 -22.89 -6.22 10.26
C SER A 99 -23.01 -5.03 11.22
N PRO A 100 -23.15 -3.78 10.74
CA PRO A 100 -23.22 -2.61 11.61
C PRO A 100 -24.44 -2.67 12.53
N THR A 101 -24.24 -2.41 13.83
CA THR A 101 -25.28 -2.48 14.86
C THR A 101 -25.56 -1.10 15.46
N PRO A 102 -26.75 -0.90 16.07
CA PRO A 102 -27.03 0.31 16.84
C PRO A 102 -26.09 0.50 18.03
N GLN A 103 -25.47 -0.57 18.56
CA GLN A 103 -24.53 -0.53 19.68
C GLN A 103 -23.17 0.06 19.29
N LYS A 104 -22.81 0.08 17.98
CA LYS A 104 -21.54 0.59 17.51
C LYS A 104 -20.36 -0.16 18.15
N TYR A 105 -20.30 -1.48 18.00
CA TYR A 105 -19.15 -2.26 18.42
C TYR A 105 -17.93 -1.93 17.54
N LEU A 106 -16.80 -1.60 18.16
CA LEU A 106 -15.61 -1.15 17.41
C LEU A 106 -15.16 -2.16 16.33
N ILE A 107 -15.39 -3.44 16.56
CA ILE A 107 -15.07 -4.52 15.61
C ILE A 107 -15.75 -4.33 14.23
N GLU A 108 -16.90 -3.67 14.17
CA GLU A 108 -17.65 -3.40 12.94
C GLU A 108 -16.89 -2.48 11.95
N THR A 109 -15.89 -1.75 12.45
CA THR A 109 -15.12 -0.78 11.67
C THR A 109 -13.89 -1.39 10.99
N MET A 110 -13.58 -2.64 11.32
CA MET A 110 -12.35 -3.35 10.96
C MET A 110 -12.68 -4.52 10.02
N GLY A 111 -11.66 -5.19 9.52
CA GLY A 111 -11.81 -6.35 8.64
C GLY A 111 -11.87 -6.00 7.16
N GLY A 112 -12.07 -7.02 6.32
CA GLY A 112 -12.07 -6.89 4.86
C GLY A 112 -10.68 -6.99 4.26
N GLY A 113 -9.84 -7.94 4.71
CA GLY A 113 -8.56 -8.24 4.06
C GLY A 113 -8.72 -8.79 2.65
N VAL A 114 -7.70 -8.59 1.82
CA VAL A 114 -7.63 -9.11 0.45
C VAL A 114 -6.23 -9.65 0.16
N ALA A 115 -6.14 -10.76 -0.57
CA ALA A 115 -4.89 -11.27 -1.09
C ALA A 115 -4.94 -11.45 -2.61
N LEU A 116 -3.84 -11.09 -3.27
CA LEU A 116 -3.57 -11.38 -4.68
C LEU A 116 -2.43 -12.39 -4.78
N PHE A 117 -2.70 -13.56 -5.33
CA PHE A 117 -1.71 -14.64 -5.45
C PHE A 117 -2.17 -15.67 -6.48
N ASP A 118 -1.24 -16.37 -7.07
CA ASP A 118 -1.51 -17.50 -7.97
C ASP A 118 -1.55 -18.79 -7.13
N TYR A 119 -2.78 -19.20 -6.69
CA TYR A 119 -2.92 -20.33 -5.76
C TYR A 119 -2.72 -21.69 -6.43
N ASN A 120 -2.91 -21.77 -7.74
CA ASN A 120 -2.87 -23.02 -8.50
C ASN A 120 -1.67 -23.12 -9.47
N ASN A 121 -0.79 -22.14 -9.44
CA ASN A 121 0.41 -22.03 -10.29
C ASN A 121 0.08 -22.04 -11.81
N ASP A 122 -1.04 -21.39 -12.22
CA ASP A 122 -1.43 -21.29 -13.64
C ASP A 122 -0.91 -19.98 -14.31
N GLY A 123 -0.25 -19.12 -13.53
CA GLY A 123 0.34 -17.87 -13.98
C GLY A 123 -0.62 -16.68 -13.97
N LEU A 124 -1.85 -16.84 -13.48
CA LEU A 124 -2.83 -15.78 -13.29
C LEU A 124 -3.01 -15.49 -11.81
N LEU A 125 -3.17 -14.22 -11.46
CA LEU A 125 -3.43 -13.86 -10.06
C LEU A 125 -4.89 -14.09 -9.71
N ASP A 126 -5.10 -14.84 -8.63
CA ASP A 126 -6.38 -15.09 -8.02
C ASP A 126 -6.66 -14.10 -6.89
N ILE A 127 -7.92 -13.98 -6.48
CA ILE A 127 -8.34 -13.04 -5.44
C ILE A 127 -8.94 -13.81 -4.26
N PHE A 128 -8.34 -13.66 -3.07
CA PHE A 128 -8.95 -14.11 -1.83
C PHE A 128 -9.48 -12.91 -1.05
N LEU A 129 -10.75 -12.96 -0.63
CA LEU A 129 -11.44 -11.89 0.08
C LEU A 129 -11.90 -12.38 1.45
N VAL A 130 -11.47 -11.70 2.50
CA VAL A 130 -11.89 -12.01 3.87
C VAL A 130 -13.21 -11.32 4.16
N ASN A 131 -14.16 -12.11 4.67
CA ASN A 131 -15.44 -11.60 5.15
C ASN A 131 -15.48 -11.62 6.67
N SER A 132 -16.08 -10.61 7.28
CA SER A 132 -16.10 -10.52 8.75
C SER A 132 -17.20 -11.38 9.37
N GLY A 133 -18.40 -11.37 8.82
CA GLY A 133 -19.50 -12.20 9.28
C GLY A 133 -20.61 -11.44 10.01
N GLN A 134 -21.68 -12.15 10.35
CA GLN A 134 -22.88 -11.60 10.98
C GLN A 134 -22.70 -11.49 12.49
N LEU A 135 -22.95 -10.30 13.05
CA LEU A 135 -23.03 -10.06 14.50
C LEU A 135 -24.45 -10.29 15.01
N SER A 136 -24.59 -10.87 16.21
CA SER A 136 -25.85 -10.80 16.96
C SER A 136 -26.01 -9.39 17.55
N ASN A 137 -27.25 -8.93 17.74
CA ASN A 137 -27.53 -7.62 18.29
C ASN A 137 -28.65 -7.72 19.37
N PRO A 138 -28.35 -7.45 20.65
CA PRO A 138 -27.00 -7.25 21.21
C PRO A 138 -26.16 -8.53 21.19
N MET A 139 -24.85 -8.39 21.13
CA MET A 139 -23.93 -9.52 21.32
C MET A 139 -23.87 -9.91 22.80
N HIS A 140 -23.74 -11.21 23.05
CA HIS A 140 -23.60 -11.78 24.41
C HIS A 140 -22.41 -12.74 24.43
N PRO A 141 -21.66 -12.81 25.53
CA PRO A 141 -20.60 -13.80 25.68
C PRO A 141 -21.14 -15.24 25.82
N PRO A 142 -20.42 -16.24 25.30
CA PRO A 142 -19.28 -16.09 24.40
C PRO A 142 -19.75 -15.46 23.07
N GLU A 143 -18.96 -14.52 22.56
CA GLU A 143 -19.21 -13.90 21.26
C GLU A 143 -19.18 -14.99 20.19
N THR A 144 -20.27 -15.10 19.43
CA THR A 144 -20.37 -16.03 18.32
C THR A 144 -20.75 -15.29 17.06
N PHE A 145 -20.12 -15.66 15.97
CA PHE A 145 -20.32 -15.06 14.66
C PHE A 145 -20.87 -16.11 13.72
N ASP A 146 -22.02 -15.82 13.10
CA ASP A 146 -22.65 -16.76 12.18
C ASP A 146 -21.93 -16.75 10.83
N ARG A 147 -21.28 -17.86 10.52
CA ARG A 147 -20.65 -18.15 9.23
C ARG A 147 -21.34 -19.26 8.44
N HIS A 148 -22.47 -19.78 8.93
CA HIS A 148 -23.21 -20.85 8.24
C HIS A 148 -23.88 -20.35 6.96
N ASP A 149 -24.27 -19.06 6.92
CA ASP A 149 -24.77 -18.44 5.70
C ASP A 149 -23.61 -18.24 4.70
N PRO A 150 -23.70 -18.78 3.49
CA PRO A 150 -22.67 -18.60 2.46
C PRO A 150 -22.31 -17.13 2.16
N ARG A 151 -23.21 -16.18 2.44
CA ARG A 151 -22.91 -14.75 2.29
C ARG A 151 -21.87 -14.23 3.26
N ASN A 152 -21.63 -14.94 4.36
CA ASN A 152 -20.67 -14.59 5.40
C ASN A 152 -19.29 -15.26 5.21
N TRP A 153 -19.13 -16.13 4.20
CA TRP A 153 -17.87 -16.83 3.97
C TRP A 153 -16.79 -15.91 3.42
N ASN A 154 -15.53 -16.21 3.71
CA ASN A 154 -14.42 -15.76 2.90
C ASN A 154 -14.58 -16.33 1.49
N ARG A 155 -13.98 -15.72 0.49
CA ARG A 155 -14.12 -16.16 -0.90
C ARG A 155 -12.76 -16.29 -1.58
N LEU A 156 -12.58 -17.39 -2.30
CA LEU A 156 -11.50 -17.57 -3.26
C LEU A 156 -12.07 -17.51 -4.67
N TYR A 157 -11.61 -16.55 -5.44
CA TYR A 157 -11.97 -16.36 -6.84
C TYR A 157 -10.79 -16.69 -7.72
N ARG A 158 -10.91 -17.79 -8.48
CA ARG A 158 -9.94 -18.14 -9.52
C ARG A 158 -10.14 -17.26 -10.74
N GLN A 159 -9.06 -16.68 -11.22
CA GLN A 159 -9.08 -15.95 -12.48
C GLN A 159 -9.13 -16.92 -13.67
N ASN A 160 -9.89 -16.56 -14.69
CA ASN A 160 -9.96 -17.31 -15.96
C ASN A 160 -9.15 -16.56 -17.04
N PRO A 161 -8.66 -17.24 -18.10
CA PRO A 161 -7.88 -16.62 -19.17
C PRO A 161 -8.59 -15.47 -19.92
N ASP A 162 -9.92 -15.34 -19.79
CA ASP A 162 -10.70 -14.26 -20.39
C ASP A 162 -10.88 -13.05 -19.44
N GLY A 163 -10.17 -13.02 -18.31
CA GLY A 163 -10.24 -11.97 -17.29
C GLY A 163 -11.50 -12.01 -16.42
N SER A 164 -12.34 -13.02 -16.56
CA SER A 164 -13.45 -13.29 -15.63
C SER A 164 -12.96 -14.09 -14.42
N PHE A 165 -13.78 -14.15 -13.37
CA PHE A 165 -13.48 -14.92 -12.16
C PHE A 165 -14.53 -16.02 -11.93
N THR A 166 -14.09 -17.09 -11.27
CA THR A 166 -14.96 -18.18 -10.83
C THR A 166 -14.82 -18.34 -9.32
N ASP A 167 -15.93 -18.25 -8.57
CA ASP A 167 -15.94 -18.59 -7.14
C ASP A 167 -15.66 -20.10 -6.98
N VAL A 168 -14.48 -20.42 -6.47
CA VAL A 168 -14.01 -21.80 -6.21
C VAL A 168 -13.97 -22.14 -4.73
N THR A 169 -14.56 -21.31 -3.87
CA THR A 169 -14.49 -21.43 -2.41
C THR A 169 -14.88 -22.80 -1.89
N LYS A 170 -15.95 -23.40 -2.44
CA LYS A 170 -16.40 -24.74 -2.03
C LYS A 170 -15.48 -25.85 -2.52
N GLU A 171 -15.12 -25.76 -3.78
CA GLU A 171 -14.24 -26.71 -4.47
C GLU A 171 -12.85 -26.71 -3.82
N ALA A 172 -12.38 -25.55 -3.40
CA ALA A 172 -11.12 -25.37 -2.69
C ALA A 172 -11.17 -25.79 -1.20
N GLY A 173 -12.31 -26.23 -0.68
CA GLY A 173 -12.42 -26.65 0.72
C GLY A 173 -12.49 -25.51 1.74
N LEU A 174 -12.69 -24.27 1.28
CA LEU A 174 -12.71 -23.07 2.12
C LEU A 174 -14.12 -22.62 2.55
N ALA A 175 -15.15 -23.40 2.21
CA ALA A 175 -16.51 -23.14 2.64
C ALA A 175 -16.62 -23.19 4.17
N ASN A 176 -17.29 -22.20 4.75
CA ASN A 176 -17.44 -22.06 6.22
C ASN A 176 -16.11 -21.89 6.99
N ALA A 177 -15.04 -21.50 6.29
CA ALA A 177 -13.75 -21.23 6.88
C ALA A 177 -13.82 -20.12 7.95
N GLY A 178 -13.31 -20.41 9.15
CA GLY A 178 -13.33 -19.47 10.27
C GLY A 178 -14.66 -19.40 11.03
N ASP A 179 -15.48 -20.47 10.99
CA ASP A 179 -16.74 -20.55 11.75
C ASP A 179 -16.53 -20.19 13.24
N GLY A 180 -17.45 -19.40 13.78
CA GLY A 180 -17.37 -18.88 15.14
C GLY A 180 -16.39 -17.70 15.34
N ASN A 181 -15.73 -17.21 14.28
CA ASN A 181 -14.77 -16.09 14.35
C ASN A 181 -15.20 -14.94 13.43
N TYR A 182 -14.71 -13.71 13.73
CA TYR A 182 -14.93 -12.53 12.90
C TYR A 182 -13.67 -12.22 12.09
N GLY A 183 -13.76 -12.37 10.75
CA GLY A 183 -12.61 -12.26 9.87
C GLY A 183 -12.05 -10.85 9.76
N MET A 184 -10.73 -10.75 9.79
CA MET A 184 -9.97 -9.50 9.70
C MET A 184 -9.13 -9.45 8.44
N GLY A 185 -8.02 -10.16 8.41
CA GLY A 185 -7.00 -10.06 7.39
C GLY A 185 -6.52 -11.42 6.86
N VAL A 186 -5.58 -11.36 5.93
CA VAL A 186 -4.96 -12.52 5.31
C VAL A 186 -3.48 -12.26 5.04
N ALA A 187 -2.65 -13.29 5.24
CA ALA A 187 -1.26 -13.36 4.79
C ALA A 187 -1.07 -14.56 3.88
N VAL A 188 -0.19 -14.42 2.89
CA VAL A 188 0.16 -15.45 1.90
C VAL A 188 1.65 -15.75 1.97
N GLY A 189 2.03 -17.03 1.95
CA GLY A 189 3.40 -17.51 1.88
C GLY A 189 3.46 -19.03 1.76
N ASP A 190 4.48 -19.56 1.12
CA ASP A 190 4.79 -21.00 1.00
C ASP A 190 5.58 -21.43 2.25
N TYR A 191 4.87 -21.71 3.39
CA TYR A 191 5.52 -21.92 4.68
C TYR A 191 6.25 -23.27 4.79
N ASP A 192 5.91 -24.26 3.97
CA ASP A 192 6.55 -25.58 4.00
C ASP A 192 7.44 -25.85 2.76
N ASN A 193 7.64 -24.82 1.92
CA ASN A 193 8.50 -24.84 0.73
C ASN A 193 8.10 -25.88 -0.33
N ASP A 194 6.81 -26.24 -0.41
CA ASP A 194 6.31 -27.21 -1.38
C ASP A 194 6.05 -26.61 -2.78
N GLY A 195 5.99 -25.28 -2.86
CA GLY A 195 5.82 -24.49 -4.08
C GLY A 195 4.41 -24.01 -4.33
N PHE A 196 3.51 -24.22 -3.39
CA PHE A 196 2.15 -23.68 -3.43
C PHE A 196 1.95 -22.69 -2.28
N PRO A 197 1.41 -21.50 -2.56
CA PRO A 197 1.22 -20.51 -1.51
C PRO A 197 0.07 -20.87 -0.58
N ASP A 198 0.31 -20.78 0.72
CA ASP A 198 -0.61 -21.07 1.81
C ASP A 198 -1.31 -19.79 2.29
N LEU A 199 -2.39 -19.94 3.08
CA LEU A 199 -3.18 -18.84 3.60
C LEU A 199 -3.21 -18.84 5.12
N TYR A 200 -2.82 -17.72 5.74
CA TYR A 200 -3.09 -17.45 7.15
C TYR A 200 -4.13 -16.36 7.30
N ILE A 201 -5.27 -16.69 7.93
CA ILE A 201 -6.41 -15.78 8.10
C ILE A 201 -6.43 -15.30 9.55
N THR A 202 -6.35 -13.98 9.74
CA THR A 202 -6.48 -13.36 11.05
C THR A 202 -7.94 -13.08 11.38
N ASN A 203 -8.29 -13.21 12.66
CA ASN A 203 -9.65 -13.06 13.14
C ASN A 203 -9.70 -12.35 14.51
N TYR A 204 -10.86 -11.84 14.85
CA TYR A 204 -11.26 -11.80 16.25
C TYR A 204 -11.79 -13.19 16.62
N GLY A 205 -11.12 -13.83 17.59
CA GLY A 205 -11.27 -15.24 17.91
C GLY A 205 -10.02 -16.03 17.53
N LYS A 206 -10.18 -17.20 16.94
CA LYS A 206 -9.06 -18.06 16.51
C LYS A 206 -8.65 -17.73 15.08
N ASN A 207 -7.36 -17.58 14.87
CA ASN A 207 -6.79 -17.48 13.50
C ASN A 207 -6.75 -18.87 12.86
N THR A 208 -6.60 -18.90 11.53
CA THR A 208 -6.64 -20.16 10.77
C THR A 208 -5.52 -20.22 9.74
N LEU A 209 -4.75 -21.32 9.74
CA LEU A 209 -3.75 -21.65 8.71
C LEU A 209 -4.30 -22.72 7.78
N TYR A 210 -4.36 -22.41 6.51
CA TYR A 210 -4.73 -23.33 5.43
C TYR A 210 -3.49 -23.70 4.62
N HIS A 211 -3.16 -24.98 4.60
CA HIS A 211 -2.16 -25.55 3.71
C HIS A 211 -2.78 -25.79 2.33
N ASN A 212 -2.11 -25.34 1.29
CA ASN A 212 -2.47 -25.57 -0.11
C ASN A 212 -1.98 -26.95 -0.55
N ASN A 213 -2.89 -27.84 -0.88
CA ASN A 213 -2.55 -29.24 -1.22
C ASN A 213 -1.93 -29.42 -2.64
N GLY A 214 -1.78 -28.32 -3.41
CA GLY A 214 -1.25 -28.35 -4.77
C GLY A 214 -2.19 -28.94 -5.84
N ASP A 215 -3.40 -29.32 -5.46
CA ASP A 215 -4.42 -29.88 -6.34
C ASP A 215 -5.63 -28.94 -6.52
N GLY A 216 -5.49 -27.69 -6.09
CA GLY A 216 -6.53 -26.67 -6.10
C GLY A 216 -7.40 -26.67 -4.84
N THR A 217 -7.05 -27.46 -3.82
CA THR A 217 -7.76 -27.52 -2.54
C THR A 217 -6.87 -27.10 -1.37
N PHE A 218 -7.50 -26.73 -0.26
CA PHE A 218 -6.83 -26.33 0.97
C PHE A 218 -7.26 -27.21 2.15
N THR A 219 -6.35 -27.44 3.08
CA THR A 219 -6.60 -28.18 4.33
C THR A 219 -6.34 -27.26 5.52
N ASP A 220 -7.31 -27.16 6.45
CA ASP A 220 -7.09 -26.50 7.74
C ASP A 220 -6.10 -27.30 8.58
N VAL A 221 -4.92 -26.73 8.80
CA VAL A 221 -3.83 -27.32 9.59
C VAL A 221 -3.56 -26.57 10.88
N THR A 222 -4.39 -25.60 11.24
CA THR A 222 -4.21 -24.66 12.34
C THR A 222 -3.83 -25.34 13.67
N ALA A 223 -4.63 -26.34 14.08
CA ALA A 223 -4.41 -27.05 15.34
C ALA A 223 -3.13 -27.91 15.30
N LYS A 224 -2.83 -28.53 14.15
CA LYS A 224 -1.60 -29.30 13.94
C LYS A 224 -0.38 -28.38 13.96
N ALA A 225 -0.48 -27.25 13.27
CA ALA A 225 0.61 -26.28 13.17
C ALA A 225 0.85 -25.50 14.48
N GLY A 226 -0.16 -25.42 15.37
CA GLY A 226 -0.03 -24.73 16.66
C GLY A 226 -0.12 -23.20 16.58
N VAL A 227 -0.81 -22.65 15.55
CA VAL A 227 -0.85 -21.21 15.26
C VAL A 227 -2.24 -20.58 15.44
N GLU A 228 -3.09 -21.15 16.27
CA GLU A 228 -4.47 -20.67 16.45
C GLU A 228 -4.56 -19.20 16.84
N ALA A 229 -3.64 -18.68 17.67
CA ALA A 229 -3.73 -17.40 18.36
C ALA A 229 -5.15 -17.14 18.91
N GLY A 230 -5.34 -16.20 19.78
CA GLY A 230 -6.66 -15.84 20.27
C GLY A 230 -6.79 -14.33 20.44
N GLY A 231 -8.01 -13.85 20.65
CA GLY A 231 -8.28 -12.43 20.83
C GLY A 231 -8.45 -11.69 19.50
N TRP A 232 -7.97 -10.46 19.37
CA TRP A 232 -8.18 -9.62 18.19
C TRP A 232 -6.89 -9.49 17.39
N SER A 233 -6.68 -10.38 16.42
CA SER A 233 -5.60 -10.30 15.46
C SER A 233 -6.02 -9.43 14.26
N CYS A 234 -5.10 -8.64 13.70
CA CYS A 234 -5.36 -7.77 12.54
C CYS A 234 -4.52 -8.19 11.32
N SER A 235 -3.31 -7.66 11.16
CA SER A 235 -2.44 -8.07 10.08
C SER A 235 -1.57 -9.26 10.50
N ALA A 236 -1.09 -9.99 9.50
CA ALA A 236 -0.04 -10.99 9.65
C ALA A 236 0.88 -10.94 8.45
N GLY A 237 2.04 -11.55 8.55
CA GLY A 237 2.96 -11.70 7.44
C GLY A 237 3.93 -12.84 7.67
N PHE A 238 4.31 -13.51 6.58
CA PHE A 238 5.37 -14.51 6.58
C PHE A 238 6.71 -13.84 6.35
N LEU A 239 7.74 -14.25 7.09
CA LEU A 239 9.12 -13.80 6.97
C LEU A 239 10.05 -14.94 7.42
N ASP A 240 11.28 -14.92 6.96
CA ASP A 240 12.36 -15.80 7.45
C ASP A 240 13.26 -14.93 8.34
N TYR A 241 12.97 -14.91 9.68
CA TYR A 241 13.65 -13.96 10.56
C TYR A 241 15.01 -14.48 11.05
N ASP A 242 15.25 -15.78 11.04
CA ASP A 242 16.53 -16.38 11.49
C ASP A 242 17.37 -16.94 10.34
N ASN A 243 16.95 -16.68 9.08
CA ASN A 243 17.63 -17.08 7.85
C ASN A 243 17.85 -18.60 7.74
N ASP A 244 16.94 -19.40 8.32
CA ASP A 244 17.04 -20.87 8.28
C ASP A 244 16.39 -21.48 7.01
N GLY A 245 15.76 -20.66 6.16
CA GLY A 245 15.12 -21.04 4.91
C GLY A 245 13.67 -21.49 5.05
N HIS A 246 13.08 -21.37 6.23
CA HIS A 246 11.67 -21.61 6.48
C HIS A 246 10.95 -20.30 6.82
N LEU A 247 9.75 -20.12 6.28
CA LEU A 247 8.97 -18.92 6.58
C LEU A 247 8.32 -19.02 7.96
N ASP A 248 8.68 -18.09 8.82
CA ASP A 248 8.06 -17.83 10.11
C ASP A 248 6.82 -16.97 9.97
N LEU A 249 6.07 -16.76 11.06
CA LEU A 249 4.81 -16.03 11.00
C LEU A 249 4.74 -14.99 12.11
N PHE A 250 4.59 -13.72 11.71
CA PHE A 250 4.32 -12.61 12.62
C PHE A 250 2.84 -12.22 12.57
N VAL A 251 2.23 -11.98 13.75
CA VAL A 251 0.80 -11.63 13.88
C VAL A 251 0.65 -10.39 14.76
N THR A 252 0.03 -9.33 14.22
CA THR A 252 -0.33 -8.16 15.01
C THR A 252 -1.59 -8.40 15.81
N ARG A 253 -1.64 -7.86 17.04
CA ARG A 253 -2.82 -7.92 17.90
C ARG A 253 -3.22 -6.52 18.35
N TYR A 254 -4.52 -6.22 18.18
CA TYR A 254 -5.00 -4.84 18.36
C TYR A 254 -5.18 -4.48 19.84
N MET A 255 -6.11 -5.13 20.52
CA MET A 255 -6.42 -4.81 21.92
C MET A 255 -7.15 -5.96 22.60
N ILE A 256 -7.30 -5.86 23.92
CA ILE A 256 -8.19 -6.73 24.67
C ILE A 256 -9.59 -6.10 24.65
N TRP A 257 -10.49 -6.74 23.92
CA TRP A 257 -11.86 -6.28 23.74
C TRP A 257 -12.83 -7.46 23.92
N ASP A 258 -13.97 -7.18 24.51
CA ASP A 258 -15.11 -8.09 24.56
C ASP A 258 -16.42 -7.28 24.70
N THR A 259 -17.55 -7.95 24.55
CA THR A 259 -18.86 -7.31 24.63
C THR A 259 -19.29 -6.94 26.04
N GLN A 260 -18.76 -7.60 27.10
CA GLN A 260 -19.05 -7.27 28.50
C GLN A 260 -18.47 -5.92 28.90
N HIS A 261 -17.30 -5.57 28.32
CA HIS A 261 -16.59 -4.33 28.58
C HIS A 261 -16.84 -3.28 27.49
N SER A 262 -17.68 -3.60 26.50
CA SER A 262 -18.05 -2.64 25.47
C SER A 262 -18.89 -1.52 26.09
N LYS A 263 -18.46 -0.28 25.85
CA LYS A 263 -19.12 0.93 26.33
C LYS A 263 -19.95 1.56 25.23
N ILE A 264 -20.89 2.40 25.61
CA ILE A 264 -21.57 3.33 24.68
C ILE A 264 -20.77 4.63 24.72
N CYS A 265 -20.24 5.02 23.58
CA CYS A 265 -19.44 6.23 23.43
C CYS A 265 -20.14 7.27 22.53
N GLY A 266 -19.65 8.52 22.60
CA GLY A 266 -20.23 9.66 21.93
C GLY A 266 -21.03 10.54 22.88
N GLY A 267 -21.48 11.69 22.39
CA GLY A 267 -22.28 12.65 23.13
C GLY A 267 -23.72 12.69 22.61
N GLU A 268 -24.05 13.72 21.81
CA GLU A 268 -25.33 13.84 21.11
C GLU A 268 -25.56 12.71 20.11
N TRP A 269 -24.46 12.24 19.47
CA TRP A 269 -24.46 11.15 18.53
C TRP A 269 -23.67 9.96 19.09
N GLN A 270 -24.26 8.77 19.05
CA GLN A 270 -23.55 7.54 19.42
C GLN A 270 -22.47 7.23 18.37
N THR A 271 -21.26 6.93 18.85
CA THR A 271 -20.10 6.60 18.02
C THR A 271 -19.45 5.31 18.47
N TYR A 272 -18.54 4.79 17.65
CA TYR A 272 -17.60 3.77 18.08
C TYR A 272 -16.68 4.32 19.17
N CYS A 273 -16.37 3.49 20.17
CA CYS A 273 -15.48 3.90 21.25
C CYS A 273 -14.04 4.03 20.76
N PRO A 274 -13.29 5.06 21.24
CA PRO A 274 -11.89 5.19 20.87
C PRO A 274 -11.06 4.03 21.44
N PRO A 275 -9.99 3.59 20.74
CA PRO A 275 -9.13 2.47 21.17
C PRO A 275 -8.53 2.63 22.56
N ALA A 276 -8.33 3.87 23.00
CA ALA A 276 -7.80 4.19 24.33
C ALA A 276 -8.67 3.69 25.49
N GLU A 277 -9.94 3.38 25.26
CA GLU A 277 -10.85 2.81 26.26
C GLU A 277 -10.58 1.33 26.56
N PHE A 278 -9.75 0.66 25.77
CA PHE A 278 -9.46 -0.76 25.86
C PHE A 278 -7.97 -1.01 26.10
N PRO A 279 -7.61 -2.06 26.89
CA PRO A 279 -6.21 -2.38 27.15
C PRO A 279 -5.46 -2.82 25.89
N ALA A 280 -4.22 -2.35 25.75
CA ALA A 280 -3.29 -2.82 24.74
C ALA A 280 -2.83 -4.27 25.01
N THR A 281 -2.39 -4.97 23.97
CA THR A 281 -1.90 -6.35 24.03
C THR A 281 -0.56 -6.51 23.33
N THR A 282 0.01 -7.72 23.35
CA THR A 282 1.30 -8.05 22.71
C THR A 282 1.07 -8.68 21.34
N ASN A 283 2.01 -8.51 20.41
CA ASN A 283 2.07 -9.22 19.15
C ASN A 283 2.59 -10.65 19.35
N ILE A 284 2.50 -11.48 18.30
CA ILE A 284 2.94 -12.88 18.33
C ILE A 284 3.95 -13.11 17.22
N LEU A 285 5.03 -13.86 17.54
CA LEU A 285 5.97 -14.42 16.58
C LEU A 285 5.97 -15.94 16.73
N TYR A 286 5.67 -16.62 15.64
CA TYR A 286 5.74 -18.08 15.55
C TYR A 286 6.94 -18.46 14.69
N ARG A 287 7.86 -19.26 15.28
CA ARG A 287 8.99 -19.84 14.57
C ARG A 287 8.56 -21.14 13.87
N ASN A 288 8.86 -21.26 12.60
CA ASN A 288 8.64 -22.49 11.83
C ASN A 288 9.71 -23.54 12.18
N ARG A 289 9.28 -24.77 12.44
CA ARG A 289 10.20 -25.88 12.75
C ARG A 289 10.63 -26.69 11.52
N GLY A 290 10.14 -26.35 10.34
CA GLY A 290 10.40 -27.07 9.09
C GLY A 290 9.72 -28.43 8.97
N ASP A 291 8.83 -28.78 9.92
CA ASP A 291 8.07 -30.04 9.95
C ASP A 291 6.55 -29.84 9.83
N GLY A 292 6.14 -28.64 9.44
CA GLY A 292 4.75 -28.22 9.33
C GLY A 292 4.15 -27.80 10.67
N THR A 293 4.97 -27.59 11.71
CA THR A 293 4.56 -27.05 13.03
C THR A 293 5.33 -25.78 13.36
N PHE A 294 4.75 -24.95 14.21
CA PHE A 294 5.35 -23.71 14.67
C PHE A 294 5.51 -23.69 16.20
N GLU A 295 6.43 -22.88 16.67
CA GLU A 295 6.64 -22.59 18.08
C GLU A 295 6.34 -21.12 18.34
N ASP A 296 5.51 -20.83 19.35
CA ASP A 296 5.34 -19.46 19.84
C ASP A 296 6.60 -19.02 20.60
N VAL A 297 7.39 -18.16 19.96
CA VAL A 297 8.64 -17.61 20.49
C VAL A 297 8.49 -16.17 20.96
N SER A 298 7.28 -15.64 21.05
CA SER A 298 6.98 -14.22 21.32
C SER A 298 7.66 -13.68 22.59
N GLU A 299 7.65 -14.46 23.67
CA GLU A 299 8.32 -14.09 24.93
C GLU A 299 9.84 -14.20 24.81
N HIS A 300 10.34 -15.29 24.22
CA HIS A 300 11.77 -15.55 24.08
C HIS A 300 12.44 -14.55 23.13
N SER A 301 11.78 -14.24 22.02
CA SER A 301 12.28 -13.30 21.02
C SER A 301 12.22 -11.83 21.47
N GLY A 302 11.54 -11.51 22.55
CA GLY A 302 11.35 -10.13 23.01
C GLY A 302 10.19 -9.39 22.34
N ILE A 303 9.50 -9.98 21.38
CA ILE A 303 8.31 -9.36 20.70
C ILE A 303 7.20 -9.08 21.72
N ALA A 304 6.95 -9.99 22.68
CA ALA A 304 5.94 -9.81 23.72
C ALA A 304 6.37 -8.91 24.88
N ALA A 305 7.58 -8.37 24.87
CA ALA A 305 8.06 -7.48 25.94
C ALA A 305 7.31 -6.13 25.99
N ILE A 306 6.65 -5.74 24.89
CA ILE A 306 5.92 -4.48 24.78
C ILE A 306 4.49 -4.69 24.31
N LYS A 307 3.57 -3.87 24.84
CA LYS A 307 2.15 -3.88 24.47
C LYS A 307 1.83 -2.71 23.55
N GLY A 308 1.11 -2.98 22.45
CA GLY A 308 0.63 -2.02 21.49
C GLY A 308 -0.86 -2.20 21.18
N ARG A 309 -1.39 -1.29 20.34
CA ARG A 309 -2.64 -1.45 19.61
C ARG A 309 -2.28 -1.63 18.15
N SER A 310 -1.72 -2.81 17.85
CA SER A 310 -1.03 -3.07 16.59
C SER A 310 -2.02 -3.42 15.48
N LEU A 311 -1.90 -2.76 14.34
CA LEU A 311 -2.75 -2.93 13.18
C LEU A 311 -1.98 -3.45 11.96
N GLY A 312 -1.12 -2.64 11.34
CA GLY A 312 -0.32 -3.04 10.19
C GLY A 312 1.04 -3.60 10.58
N VAL A 313 1.62 -4.40 9.69
CA VAL A 313 2.99 -4.92 9.79
C VAL A 313 3.68 -4.88 8.42
N SER A 314 4.97 -4.58 8.40
CA SER A 314 5.81 -4.63 7.22
C SER A 314 7.24 -5.00 7.58
N PHE A 315 7.98 -5.57 6.61
CA PHE A 315 9.29 -6.18 6.80
C PHE A 315 10.31 -5.60 5.83
N ALA A 316 11.50 -5.30 6.33
CA ALA A 316 12.68 -4.99 5.54
C ALA A 316 13.93 -5.07 6.43
N ASP A 317 15.10 -5.31 5.87
CA ASP A 317 16.39 -5.11 6.52
C ASP A 317 16.73 -3.61 6.39
N TYR A 318 16.56 -2.83 7.49
CA TYR A 318 16.68 -1.38 7.41
C TYR A 318 18.10 -0.85 7.65
N ASP A 319 18.98 -1.64 8.24
CA ASP A 319 20.36 -1.24 8.56
C ASP A 319 21.43 -2.07 7.83
N ASP A 320 20.99 -2.91 6.88
CA ASP A 320 21.83 -3.70 5.96
C ASP A 320 22.72 -4.72 6.69
N ASP A 321 22.19 -5.30 7.78
CA ASP A 321 22.89 -6.34 8.56
C ASP A 321 22.60 -7.77 8.09
N GLY A 322 21.66 -7.93 7.14
CA GLY A 322 21.29 -9.20 6.51
C GLY A 322 20.19 -9.97 7.23
N PHE A 323 19.56 -9.38 8.25
CA PHE A 323 18.42 -9.94 8.94
C PHE A 323 17.17 -9.09 8.73
N THR A 324 16.02 -9.72 8.59
CA THR A 324 14.76 -9.01 8.37
C THR A 324 14.25 -8.40 9.66
N ASP A 325 14.04 -7.08 9.66
CA ASP A 325 13.43 -6.31 10.75
C ASP A 325 11.91 -6.18 10.57
N ILE A 326 11.22 -5.82 11.66
CA ILE A 326 9.77 -5.75 11.69
C ILE A 326 9.32 -4.36 12.11
N PHE A 327 8.55 -3.68 11.25
CA PHE A 327 7.85 -2.46 11.63
C PHE A 327 6.37 -2.74 11.88
N VAL A 328 5.83 -2.17 12.97
CA VAL A 328 4.41 -2.35 13.37
C VAL A 328 3.77 -0.99 13.60
N SER A 329 2.69 -0.71 12.87
CA SER A 329 1.87 0.46 13.11
C SER A 329 0.91 0.24 14.28
N ASN A 330 0.83 1.23 15.18
CA ASN A 330 -0.02 1.22 16.38
C ASN A 330 -1.03 2.37 16.35
N ASP A 331 -2.26 2.09 16.75
CA ASP A 331 -3.34 3.08 16.80
C ASP A 331 -3.33 3.87 18.12
N GLY A 332 -3.08 5.17 18.00
CA GLY A 332 -3.03 6.10 19.14
C GLY A 332 -1.89 5.84 20.12
N MET A 333 -0.86 5.12 19.71
CA MET A 333 0.33 4.81 20.49
C MET A 333 1.58 5.05 19.64
N ARG A 334 2.79 4.96 20.28
CA ARG A 334 4.03 4.98 19.53
C ARG A 334 4.13 3.76 18.59
N GLN A 335 4.70 3.94 17.41
CA GLN A 335 4.98 2.85 16.49
C GLN A 335 6.11 1.96 17.03
N PHE A 336 6.22 0.72 16.54
CA PHE A 336 7.31 -0.19 16.93
C PHE A 336 8.20 -0.50 15.72
N LEU A 337 9.50 -0.52 15.96
CA LEU A 337 10.53 -1.02 15.06
C LEU A 337 11.35 -2.07 15.83
N PHE A 338 11.09 -3.32 15.56
CA PHE A 338 11.82 -4.43 16.14
C PHE A 338 13.04 -4.72 15.27
N HIS A 339 14.20 -4.30 15.75
CA HIS A 339 15.50 -4.63 15.14
C HIS A 339 15.83 -6.09 15.45
N ASN A 340 16.15 -6.86 14.42
CA ASN A 340 16.56 -8.25 14.53
C ASN A 340 18.03 -8.32 14.96
N ASN A 341 18.32 -8.95 16.11
CA ASN A 341 19.68 -9.03 16.64
C ASN A 341 20.53 -10.16 15.97
N GLY A 342 19.97 -10.93 15.03
CA GLY A 342 20.62 -12.04 14.35
C GLY A 342 20.86 -13.28 15.23
N ASP A 343 20.30 -13.32 16.43
CA ASP A 343 20.43 -14.42 17.40
C ASP A 343 19.10 -15.07 17.81
N GLY A 344 18.04 -14.77 17.03
CA GLY A 344 16.67 -15.21 17.29
C GLY A 344 15.89 -14.27 18.20
N THR A 345 16.46 -13.13 18.58
CA THR A 345 15.82 -12.12 19.43
C THR A 345 15.69 -10.78 18.71
N PHE A 346 14.79 -9.94 19.24
CA PHE A 346 14.55 -8.59 18.71
C PHE A 346 14.70 -7.54 19.82
N THR A 347 15.17 -6.36 19.42
CA THR A 347 15.21 -5.17 20.28
C THR A 347 14.29 -4.09 19.70
N GLU A 348 13.30 -3.60 20.45
CA GLU A 348 12.42 -2.53 19.99
C GLU A 348 13.16 -1.18 20.03
N ARG A 349 13.38 -0.56 18.87
CA ARG A 349 14.22 0.63 18.68
C ARG A 349 13.51 1.85 18.08
N ALA A 350 12.20 1.81 17.81
CA ALA A 350 11.52 2.88 17.08
C ALA A 350 11.74 4.28 17.69
N LEU A 351 11.78 4.37 19.05
CA LEU A 351 12.01 5.66 19.71
C LEU A 351 13.44 6.17 19.51
N GLU A 352 14.42 5.30 19.63
CA GLU A 352 15.85 5.63 19.41
C GLU A 352 16.10 5.94 17.94
N ALA A 353 15.52 5.15 17.04
CA ALA A 353 15.66 5.29 15.61
C ALA A 353 14.92 6.51 15.03
N GLY A 354 14.00 7.13 15.78
CA GLY A 354 13.22 8.27 15.28
C GLY A 354 11.97 7.90 14.47
N ALA A 355 11.56 6.61 14.47
CA ALA A 355 10.40 6.11 13.72
C ALA A 355 9.15 5.88 14.59
N ALA A 356 9.15 6.29 15.88
CA ALA A 356 8.07 6.01 16.82
C ALA A 356 6.94 7.03 16.82
N LEU A 357 7.23 8.30 16.56
CA LEU A 357 6.37 9.45 16.80
C LEU A 357 6.47 10.47 15.66
N THR A 358 5.52 11.40 15.58
CA THR A 358 5.62 12.54 14.67
C THR A 358 6.78 13.47 15.02
N ALA A 359 7.12 14.41 14.15
CA ALA A 359 8.18 15.39 14.37
C ALA A 359 7.99 16.27 15.63
N ASP A 360 6.74 16.46 16.09
CA ASP A 360 6.40 17.18 17.33
C ASP A 360 6.21 16.25 18.54
N GLY A 361 6.62 14.98 18.41
CA GLY A 361 6.66 14.01 19.51
C GLY A 361 5.29 13.43 19.91
N LYS A 362 4.30 13.45 19.01
CA LYS A 362 2.98 12.88 19.26
C LYS A 362 2.85 11.46 18.71
N PRO A 363 2.08 10.59 19.38
CA PRO A 363 1.69 9.32 18.80
C PRO A 363 0.78 9.51 17.58
N LEU A 364 0.76 8.52 16.70
CA LEU A 364 -0.05 8.46 15.49
C LEU A 364 -1.19 7.46 15.67
N SER A 365 -2.31 7.69 14.99
CA SER A 365 -3.36 6.68 14.80
C SER A 365 -2.97 5.78 13.62
N GLY A 366 -1.89 5.00 13.78
CA GLY A 366 -1.30 4.20 12.71
C GLY A 366 -2.15 3.00 12.33
N MET A 367 -2.45 2.85 11.03
CA MET A 367 -3.25 1.76 10.46
C MET A 367 -2.44 0.89 9.52
N GLY A 368 -2.43 1.15 8.21
CA GLY A 368 -1.58 0.46 7.26
C GLY A 368 -0.14 0.96 7.30
N THR A 369 0.78 0.11 6.83
CA THR A 369 2.21 0.46 6.74
C THR A 369 2.86 -0.16 5.52
N VAL A 370 3.89 0.51 4.99
CA VAL A 370 4.75 0.02 3.92
C VAL A 370 6.21 0.29 4.33
N PHE A 371 7.10 -0.67 4.06
CA PHE A 371 8.52 -0.56 4.38
C PHE A 371 9.33 -0.81 3.10
N GLN A 372 9.50 0.23 2.28
CA GLN A 372 10.14 0.20 0.96
C GLN A 372 10.89 1.51 0.69
N ASP A 373 11.89 1.47 -0.17
CA ASP A 373 12.66 2.61 -0.66
C ASP A 373 11.80 3.48 -1.59
N TYR A 374 11.33 4.67 -1.12
CA TYR A 374 10.46 5.55 -1.90
C TYR A 374 11.23 6.56 -2.76
N ASP A 375 12.48 6.89 -2.41
CA ASP A 375 13.26 7.93 -3.07
C ASP A 375 14.50 7.41 -3.83
N ASN A 376 14.58 6.08 -4.00
CA ASN A 376 15.63 5.38 -4.75
C ASN A 376 17.05 5.62 -4.21
N ASP A 377 17.19 5.87 -2.90
CA ASP A 377 18.49 6.00 -2.26
C ASP A 377 19.10 4.65 -1.83
N GLY A 378 18.32 3.58 -1.95
CA GLY A 378 18.72 2.18 -1.71
C GLY A 378 18.43 1.68 -0.30
N ARG A 379 17.83 2.50 0.56
CA ARG A 379 17.43 2.16 1.92
C ARG A 379 15.89 2.11 2.04
N PRO A 380 15.35 1.17 2.81
CA PRO A 380 13.90 1.12 3.00
C PRO A 380 13.43 2.22 3.94
N ASP A 381 12.36 2.90 3.55
CA ASP A 381 11.66 3.93 4.29
C ASP A 381 10.32 3.41 4.81
N ILE A 382 9.77 4.06 5.82
CA ILE A 382 8.52 3.63 6.44
C ILE A 382 7.41 4.64 6.16
N LEU A 383 6.33 4.16 5.54
CA LEU A 383 5.08 4.89 5.41
C LEU A 383 4.05 4.33 6.39
N VAL A 384 3.31 5.21 7.07
CA VAL A 384 2.17 4.85 7.95
C VAL A 384 0.95 5.69 7.57
N THR A 385 -0.16 5.03 7.30
CA THR A 385 -1.46 5.69 7.10
C THR A 385 -2.12 5.99 8.44
N VAL A 386 -2.85 7.11 8.52
CA VAL A 386 -3.39 7.64 9.78
C VAL A 386 -4.79 8.25 9.61
N LEU A 387 -5.40 8.70 10.70
CA LEU A 387 -6.70 9.37 10.72
C LEU A 387 -6.65 10.82 10.19
N PRO A 388 -7.81 11.45 9.88
CA PRO A 388 -7.87 12.85 9.44
C PRO A 388 -7.31 13.79 10.52
N ARG A 389 -6.78 14.93 10.08
CA ARG A 389 -6.07 15.94 10.90
C ARG A 389 -4.69 15.52 11.37
N GLU A 390 -4.30 14.28 11.11
CA GLU A 390 -2.92 13.82 11.08
C GLU A 390 -2.43 13.86 9.62
N VAL A 391 -1.15 13.63 9.39
CA VAL A 391 -0.55 13.53 8.05
C VAL A 391 0.03 12.14 7.94
N TYR A 392 -0.18 11.44 6.82
CA TYR A 392 0.47 10.13 6.61
C TYR A 392 1.95 10.26 6.92
N ALA A 393 2.42 9.43 7.84
CA ALA A 393 3.78 9.54 8.31
C ALA A 393 4.74 8.86 7.33
N LEU A 394 5.74 9.60 6.91
CA LEU A 394 6.85 9.09 6.13
C LEU A 394 8.13 9.31 6.94
N PHE A 395 8.73 8.21 7.35
CA PHE A 395 10.01 8.18 8.04
C PHE A 395 11.07 7.75 7.02
N HIS A 396 11.90 8.70 6.62
CA HIS A 396 13.01 8.46 5.70
C HIS A 396 14.20 7.87 6.45
N ASN A 397 14.76 6.81 5.92
CA ASN A 397 15.93 6.13 6.47
C ASN A 397 17.20 6.93 6.15
N ASP A 398 17.71 7.65 7.15
CA ASP A 398 18.94 8.47 7.00
C ASP A 398 20.22 7.59 7.01
N GLY A 399 20.10 6.26 7.14
CA GLY A 399 21.20 5.33 7.37
C GLY A 399 21.65 5.27 8.83
N ASN A 400 22.56 4.36 9.13
CA ASN A 400 23.08 4.14 10.49
C ASN A 400 22.00 3.86 11.55
N GLY A 401 20.91 3.20 11.15
CA GLY A 401 19.81 2.81 12.02
C GLY A 401 18.93 3.98 12.50
N SER A 402 18.89 5.10 11.78
CA SER A 402 18.09 6.26 12.16
C SER A 402 17.17 6.74 11.04
N PHE A 403 16.03 7.31 11.44
CA PHE A 403 14.99 7.82 10.55
C PHE A 403 14.67 9.28 10.86
N SER A 404 14.33 10.04 9.82
CA SER A 404 13.80 11.40 9.92
C SER A 404 12.39 11.50 9.37
N TYR A 405 11.52 12.24 10.07
CA TYR A 405 10.14 12.48 9.64
C TYR A 405 10.10 13.44 8.45
N ARG A 406 9.67 12.96 7.26
CA ARG A 406 9.73 13.69 5.99
C ARG A 406 8.36 13.97 5.35
N SER A 407 7.25 13.66 5.97
CA SER A 407 5.90 13.74 5.40
C SER A 407 5.59 15.07 4.68
N LEU A 408 5.93 16.19 5.28
CA LEU A 408 5.68 17.51 4.68
C LEU A 408 6.63 17.81 3.52
N GLN A 409 7.90 17.44 3.64
CA GLN A 409 8.92 17.59 2.60
C GLN A 409 8.59 16.74 1.37
N ALA A 410 8.11 15.51 1.60
CA ALA A 410 7.66 14.61 0.56
C ALA A 410 6.29 14.99 -0.05
N GLY A 411 5.63 16.05 0.43
CA GLY A 411 4.37 16.55 -0.17
C GLY A 411 3.09 15.94 0.40
N LEU A 412 3.16 15.04 1.39
CA LEU A 412 1.99 14.31 1.91
C LEU A 412 1.01 15.20 2.69
N GLY A 413 1.43 16.37 3.18
CA GLY A 413 0.62 17.22 4.05
C GLY A 413 -0.75 17.59 3.48
N LEU A 414 -0.81 18.07 2.23
CA LEU A 414 -2.07 18.44 1.57
C LEU A 414 -2.83 17.24 0.99
N LEU A 415 -2.15 16.12 0.79
CA LEU A 415 -2.74 14.93 0.20
C LEU A 415 -3.55 14.12 1.21
N SER A 416 -3.15 14.14 2.49
CA SER A 416 -3.65 13.23 3.51
C SER A 416 -4.35 13.89 4.70
N ALA A 417 -4.16 15.18 4.97
CA ALA A 417 -4.65 15.82 6.19
C ALA A 417 -6.19 15.80 6.39
N ALA A 418 -6.97 15.62 5.32
CA ALA A 418 -8.42 15.60 5.38
C ALA A 418 -9.03 14.18 5.35
N SER A 419 -8.21 13.14 5.14
CA SER A 419 -8.70 11.79 4.88
C SER A 419 -8.05 10.76 5.79
N SER A 420 -8.81 9.74 6.18
CA SER A 420 -8.25 8.55 6.84
C SER A 420 -7.67 7.61 5.80
N GLY A 421 -6.46 7.08 6.04
CA GLY A 421 -5.85 6.04 5.22
C GLY A 421 -5.85 4.69 5.91
N TRP A 422 -6.03 3.62 5.13
CA TRP A 422 -5.99 2.23 5.57
C TRP A 422 -4.94 1.46 4.77
N GLY A 423 -5.36 0.54 3.90
CA GLY A 423 -4.44 -0.16 3.02
C GLY A 423 -3.66 0.79 2.12
N ALA A 424 -2.35 0.56 2.01
CA ALA A 424 -1.46 1.40 1.21
C ALA A 424 -0.41 0.56 0.50
N GLY A 425 0.10 1.06 -0.63
CA GLY A 425 1.23 0.50 -1.36
C GLY A 425 2.10 1.57 -1.97
N LEU A 426 3.39 1.26 -2.06
CA LEU A 426 4.39 2.01 -2.82
C LEU A 426 4.75 1.20 -4.06
N GLU A 427 4.07 1.48 -5.17
CA GLU A 427 4.22 0.80 -6.45
C GLU A 427 4.45 1.81 -7.58
N ASP A 428 5.18 1.42 -8.60
CA ASP A 428 5.41 2.26 -9.78
C ASP A 428 4.23 2.05 -10.77
N PHE A 429 3.21 2.94 -10.66
CA PHE A 429 1.98 2.79 -11.44
C PHE A 429 2.08 3.37 -12.86
N ASP A 430 3.04 4.24 -13.14
CA ASP A 430 3.25 4.81 -14.47
C ASP A 430 4.56 4.37 -15.14
N ASN A 431 5.23 3.38 -14.54
CA ASN A 431 6.47 2.76 -15.01
C ASN A 431 7.61 3.78 -15.27
N ASP A 432 7.65 4.89 -14.52
CA ASP A 432 8.66 5.94 -14.67
C ASP A 432 9.95 5.69 -13.87
N GLY A 433 9.95 4.68 -12.99
CA GLY A 433 11.06 4.30 -12.12
C GLY A 433 10.97 4.85 -10.70
N TRP A 434 9.88 5.52 -10.34
CA TRP A 434 9.61 6.04 -9.00
C TRP A 434 8.37 5.36 -8.43
N LYS A 435 8.46 4.91 -7.18
CA LYS A 435 7.33 4.28 -6.51
C LYS A 435 6.31 5.34 -6.10
N ASP A 436 5.11 5.23 -6.63
CA ASP A 436 3.95 6.05 -6.32
C ASP A 436 3.25 5.55 -5.08
N LEU A 437 2.41 6.38 -4.48
CA LEU A 437 1.63 6.03 -3.32
C LEU A 437 0.15 5.84 -3.70
N PHE A 438 -0.37 4.65 -3.41
CA PHE A 438 -1.81 4.39 -3.39
C PHE A 438 -2.30 4.18 -1.96
N VAL A 439 -3.48 4.74 -1.60
CA VAL A 439 -4.10 4.56 -0.27
C VAL A 439 -5.60 4.34 -0.39
N ALA A 440 -6.09 3.23 0.15
CA ALA A 440 -7.52 3.02 0.41
C ALA A 440 -7.98 3.96 1.52
N GLN A 441 -9.01 4.78 1.26
CA GLN A 441 -9.45 5.82 2.17
C GLN A 441 -10.89 5.60 2.63
N SER A 442 -11.16 5.90 3.89
CA SER A 442 -12.49 6.14 4.48
C SER A 442 -12.36 6.47 5.96
N HIS A 443 -13.33 7.18 6.53
CA HIS A 443 -13.34 7.45 7.96
C HIS A 443 -13.72 6.19 8.77
N VAL A 444 -13.28 6.13 10.06
CA VAL A 444 -13.64 5.04 10.97
C VAL A 444 -15.10 5.13 11.42
N LEU A 445 -15.61 6.36 11.64
CA LEU A 445 -16.96 6.61 12.08
C LEU A 445 -17.91 6.69 10.87
N ASP A 446 -18.89 5.78 10.80
CA ASP A 446 -19.88 5.71 9.72
C ASP A 446 -20.93 6.84 9.75
N ASN A 447 -20.92 7.66 10.80
CA ASN A 447 -21.76 8.82 10.99
C ASN A 447 -20.96 10.13 11.19
N VAL A 448 -19.73 10.18 10.68
CA VAL A 448 -18.83 11.33 10.91
C VAL A 448 -19.39 12.65 10.37
N GLU A 449 -20.15 12.63 9.29
CA GLU A 449 -20.78 13.83 8.70
C GLU A 449 -21.78 14.52 9.65
N GLN A 450 -22.32 13.77 10.65
CA GLN A 450 -23.18 14.34 11.69
C GLN A 450 -22.38 15.08 12.76
N ILE A 451 -21.10 14.75 12.91
CA ILE A 451 -20.20 15.27 13.94
C ILE A 451 -19.34 16.40 13.35
N ASP A 452 -18.82 16.18 12.14
CA ASP A 452 -17.97 17.12 11.42
C ASP A 452 -18.29 17.08 9.92
N HIS A 453 -18.98 18.12 9.44
CA HIS A 453 -19.42 18.23 8.04
C HIS A 453 -18.28 18.37 7.02
N MET A 454 -17.04 18.51 7.46
CA MET A 454 -15.86 18.57 6.60
C MET A 454 -15.26 17.20 6.33
N LEU A 455 -15.68 16.17 7.04
CA LEU A 455 -15.20 14.80 6.93
C LEU A 455 -16.28 13.92 6.31
N HIS A 456 -15.85 12.85 5.64
CA HIS A 456 -16.74 11.91 4.97
C HIS A 456 -16.42 10.48 5.38
N TYR A 457 -17.48 9.67 5.62
CA TYR A 457 -17.31 8.25 5.92
C TYR A 457 -16.72 7.50 4.72
N LYS A 458 -17.31 7.72 3.53
CA LYS A 458 -16.83 7.12 2.29
C LYS A 458 -15.98 8.12 1.54
N GLU A 459 -14.81 7.68 1.09
CA GLU A 459 -13.86 8.50 0.36
C GLU A 459 -13.37 7.76 -0.90
N PRO A 460 -13.02 8.48 -1.99
CA PRO A 460 -12.30 7.86 -3.09
C PRO A 460 -10.87 7.53 -2.64
N PRO A 461 -10.26 6.43 -3.10
CA PRO A 461 -8.86 6.16 -2.86
C PRO A 461 -7.94 7.28 -3.34
N LEU A 462 -6.81 7.46 -2.67
CA LEU A 462 -5.75 8.40 -3.07
C LEU A 462 -4.77 7.68 -4.00
N LEU A 463 -4.48 8.31 -5.15
CA LEU A 463 -3.26 8.09 -5.91
C LEU A 463 -2.40 9.34 -5.82
N ALA A 464 -1.13 9.18 -5.48
CA ALA A 464 -0.15 10.25 -5.49
C ALA A 464 1.11 9.80 -6.24
N LEU A 465 1.39 10.45 -7.37
CA LEU A 465 2.56 10.17 -8.19
C LEU A 465 3.81 10.75 -7.53
N ASN A 466 4.89 9.99 -7.61
CA ASN A 466 6.18 10.32 -7.02
C ASN A 466 7.12 10.89 -8.09
N HIS A 467 7.62 12.06 -7.86
CA HIS A 467 8.64 12.66 -8.73
C HIS A 467 9.86 13.04 -7.91
N ASN A 468 10.92 12.23 -7.99
CA ASN A 468 12.18 12.43 -7.26
C ASN A 468 11.99 12.55 -5.73
N GLY A 469 11.26 11.63 -5.12
CA GLY A 469 11.01 11.61 -3.68
C GLY A 469 9.93 12.60 -3.21
N ARG A 470 9.11 13.15 -4.12
CA ARG A 470 8.03 14.07 -3.80
C ARG A 470 6.73 13.63 -4.43
N PHE A 471 5.72 13.46 -3.59
CA PHE A 471 4.37 13.05 -3.99
C PHE A 471 3.51 14.25 -4.41
N GLU A 472 2.82 14.10 -5.54
CA GLU A 472 1.80 15.02 -6.03
C GLU A 472 0.55 14.22 -6.39
N ARG A 473 -0.65 14.83 -6.26
CA ARG A 473 -1.89 14.12 -6.56
C ARG A 473 -1.95 13.71 -8.03
N GLY A 474 -2.05 12.41 -8.27
CA GLY A 474 -2.29 11.82 -9.58
C GLY A 474 -3.78 11.85 -9.97
N ASP A 475 -4.05 11.74 -11.26
CA ASP A 475 -5.41 11.47 -11.76
C ASP A 475 -5.63 9.96 -11.77
N SER A 476 -6.29 9.45 -10.75
CA SER A 476 -6.59 8.02 -10.64
C SER A 476 -7.74 7.56 -11.56
N GLY A 477 -8.56 8.48 -12.07
CA GLY A 477 -9.81 8.13 -12.76
C GLY A 477 -10.92 7.63 -11.82
N ILE A 478 -10.63 7.45 -10.54
CA ILE A 478 -11.57 6.89 -9.56
C ILE A 478 -12.46 8.01 -9.04
N THR A 479 -13.76 7.90 -9.28
CA THR A 479 -14.77 8.83 -8.77
C THR A 479 -15.65 8.22 -7.68
N SER A 480 -15.61 6.90 -7.50
CA SER A 480 -16.45 6.19 -6.53
C SER A 480 -15.89 6.35 -5.12
N ALA A 481 -16.70 6.90 -4.21
CA ALA A 481 -16.39 6.93 -2.79
C ALA A 481 -16.82 5.61 -2.14
N ILE A 482 -15.90 4.93 -1.47
CA ILE A 482 -16.12 3.64 -0.81
C ILE A 482 -15.71 3.71 0.67
N ALA A 483 -16.15 2.75 1.47
CA ALA A 483 -15.62 2.57 2.83
C ALA A 483 -14.36 1.68 2.78
N GLY A 484 -13.29 2.19 2.16
CA GLY A 484 -12.07 1.46 1.86
C GLY A 484 -11.36 0.92 3.11
N ARG A 485 -10.80 -0.30 3.03
CA ARG A 485 -10.02 -0.94 4.10
C ARG A 485 -8.75 -1.60 3.53
N GLY A 486 -8.78 -2.89 3.27
CA GLY A 486 -7.66 -3.60 2.68
C GLY A 486 -7.37 -3.13 1.25
N ALA A 487 -6.12 -3.14 0.87
CA ALA A 487 -5.68 -2.98 -0.50
C ALA A 487 -4.56 -3.96 -0.81
N ALA A 488 -4.63 -4.63 -1.96
CA ALA A 488 -3.59 -5.51 -2.45
C ALA A 488 -3.21 -5.12 -3.89
N PHE A 489 -1.95 -5.32 -4.23
CA PHE A 489 -1.30 -4.85 -5.43
C PHE A 489 -0.74 -6.03 -6.22
N GLY A 490 -0.90 -6.02 -7.54
CA GLY A 490 -0.41 -7.04 -8.45
C GLY A 490 -0.87 -6.78 -9.88
N ASP A 491 -0.13 -7.27 -10.86
CA ASP A 491 -0.51 -7.20 -12.27
C ASP A 491 -1.46 -8.38 -12.58
N LEU A 492 -2.78 -8.09 -12.57
CA LEU A 492 -3.84 -9.09 -12.69
C LEU A 492 -3.95 -9.67 -14.11
N ASN A 493 -3.68 -8.88 -15.12
CA ASN A 493 -3.84 -9.28 -16.51
C ASN A 493 -2.52 -9.58 -17.23
N ASN A 494 -1.40 -9.52 -16.47
CA ASN A 494 -0.04 -9.75 -16.95
C ASN A 494 0.35 -8.83 -18.12
N ASP A 495 -0.07 -7.56 -18.09
CA ASP A 495 0.26 -6.56 -19.12
C ASP A 495 1.45 -5.66 -18.75
N GLY A 496 2.00 -5.83 -17.53
CA GLY A 496 3.14 -5.08 -17.04
C GLY A 496 2.78 -3.78 -16.33
N TRP A 497 1.52 -3.60 -15.96
CA TRP A 497 1.04 -2.47 -15.20
C TRP A 497 0.45 -2.94 -13.87
N MET A 498 0.80 -2.26 -12.79
CA MET A 498 0.34 -2.66 -11.46
C MET A 498 -1.13 -2.29 -11.26
N ASP A 499 -1.97 -3.29 -10.98
CA ASP A 499 -3.38 -3.17 -10.66
C ASP A 499 -3.61 -3.13 -9.15
N VAL A 500 -4.82 -2.74 -8.73
CA VAL A 500 -5.17 -2.65 -7.31
C VAL A 500 -6.55 -3.24 -7.04
N VAL A 501 -6.65 -4.06 -5.99
CA VAL A 501 -7.93 -4.50 -5.45
C VAL A 501 -8.11 -3.90 -4.06
N VAL A 502 -9.20 -3.12 -3.87
CA VAL A 502 -9.54 -2.46 -2.61
C VAL A 502 -10.83 -3.04 -2.06
N THR A 503 -10.84 -3.46 -0.81
CA THR A 503 -12.06 -3.90 -0.14
C THR A 503 -12.85 -2.72 0.42
N SER A 504 -14.16 -2.87 0.50
CA SER A 504 -15.08 -1.87 1.05
C SER A 504 -15.95 -2.49 2.13
N LEU A 505 -15.95 -1.90 3.34
CA LEU A 505 -16.84 -2.35 4.42
C LEU A 505 -18.31 -2.29 3.99
N GLY A 506 -19.02 -3.42 4.13
CA GLY A 506 -20.42 -3.54 3.75
C GLY A 506 -20.70 -3.36 2.26
N GLY A 507 -19.67 -3.37 1.41
CA GLY A 507 -19.73 -3.11 -0.03
C GLY A 507 -19.03 -4.18 -0.87
N GLU A 508 -19.06 -3.97 -2.19
CA GLU A 508 -18.31 -4.75 -3.16
C GLU A 508 -16.85 -4.26 -3.22
N PRO A 509 -15.88 -5.13 -3.56
CA PRO A 509 -14.51 -4.72 -3.78
C PRO A 509 -14.41 -3.81 -5.01
N LEU A 510 -13.46 -2.89 -4.99
CA LEU A 510 -13.10 -2.06 -6.12
C LEU A 510 -11.89 -2.69 -6.82
N VAL A 511 -12.06 -3.08 -8.07
CA VAL A 511 -10.96 -3.58 -8.91
C VAL A 511 -10.55 -2.48 -9.88
N LEU A 512 -9.31 -2.09 -9.79
CA LEU A 512 -8.71 -0.98 -10.54
C LEU A 512 -7.68 -1.57 -11.49
N MET A 513 -8.02 -1.61 -12.79
CA MET A 513 -7.09 -2.04 -13.84
C MET A 513 -6.32 -0.85 -14.34
N ASN A 514 -5.01 -0.93 -14.24
CA ASN A 514 -4.09 0.07 -14.77
C ASN A 514 -3.87 -0.17 -16.27
N HIS A 515 -3.77 0.89 -17.04
CA HIS A 515 -3.50 0.81 -18.48
C HIS A 515 -2.73 2.04 -18.97
N ALA A 516 -2.00 2.66 -18.06
CA ALA A 516 -1.34 3.91 -18.32
C ALA A 516 0.00 3.71 -19.01
N GLY A 517 0.21 4.34 -20.12
CA GLY A 517 1.47 4.87 -20.52
C GLY A 517 2.34 4.10 -21.50
N ALA A 518 3.62 4.45 -21.53
CA ALA A 518 4.62 4.01 -22.49
C ALA A 518 5.94 3.59 -21.83
N GLY A 519 5.98 3.43 -20.51
CA GLY A 519 7.18 3.01 -19.80
C GLY A 519 7.45 1.52 -19.98
N HIS A 520 8.75 1.15 -20.09
CA HIS A 520 9.19 -0.23 -20.00
C HIS A 520 9.13 -0.72 -18.55
N TRP A 521 9.09 -2.03 -18.35
CA TRP A 521 8.96 -2.66 -17.04
C TRP A 521 9.74 -3.98 -16.93
N LEU A 522 9.90 -4.45 -15.70
CA LEU A 522 10.46 -5.77 -15.40
C LEU A 522 9.77 -6.31 -14.14
N SER A 523 9.17 -7.48 -14.23
CA SER A 523 8.58 -8.18 -13.09
C SER A 523 9.42 -9.42 -12.76
N ILE A 524 9.87 -9.54 -11.50
CA ILE A 524 10.82 -10.58 -11.06
C ILE A 524 10.14 -11.50 -10.06
N THR A 525 10.15 -12.80 -10.35
CA THR A 525 9.81 -13.88 -9.41
C THR A 525 11.09 -14.52 -8.89
N LEU A 526 11.24 -14.57 -7.58
CA LEU A 526 12.37 -15.23 -6.93
C LEU A 526 12.07 -16.71 -6.66
N ARG A 527 13.09 -17.55 -6.76
CA ARG A 527 13.06 -18.97 -6.40
C ARG A 527 14.25 -19.30 -5.53
N GLY A 528 14.06 -19.33 -4.22
CA GLY A 528 15.08 -19.76 -3.26
C GLY A 528 15.44 -21.23 -3.42
N THR A 529 16.66 -21.55 -3.06
CA THR A 529 17.19 -22.92 -3.01
C THR A 529 17.83 -23.23 -1.66
N ARG A 530 18.35 -22.22 -1.00
CA ARG A 530 18.89 -22.21 0.36
C ARG A 530 18.10 -21.25 1.23
N SER A 531 17.67 -20.14 0.66
CA SER A 531 16.64 -19.26 1.22
C SER A 531 15.27 -19.92 1.13
N ASN A 532 14.28 -19.39 1.84
CA ASN A 532 12.90 -19.80 1.66
C ASN A 532 12.51 -19.74 0.17
N ARG A 533 11.62 -20.61 -0.25
CA ARG A 533 11.32 -20.83 -1.67
C ARG A 533 10.84 -19.58 -2.40
N ASP A 534 10.08 -18.72 -1.75
CA ASP A 534 9.58 -17.47 -2.34
C ASP A 534 10.62 -16.33 -2.34
N GLY A 535 11.78 -16.54 -1.69
CA GLY A 535 12.85 -15.54 -1.58
C GLY A 535 12.43 -14.31 -0.76
N LEU A 536 11.44 -14.44 0.12
CA LEU A 536 11.02 -13.33 1.00
C LEU A 536 12.17 -12.93 1.92
N GLY A 537 12.38 -11.61 2.08
CA GLY A 537 13.55 -11.03 2.73
C GLY A 537 14.69 -10.66 1.77
N ALA A 538 14.67 -11.15 0.51
CA ALA A 538 15.69 -10.77 -0.46
C ALA A 538 15.60 -9.27 -0.81
N ARG A 539 16.77 -8.63 -0.97
CA ARG A 539 16.89 -7.29 -1.52
C ARG A 539 17.23 -7.38 -3.01
N VAL A 540 16.36 -6.82 -3.85
CA VAL A 540 16.52 -6.79 -5.30
C VAL A 540 16.73 -5.36 -5.77
N ARG A 541 17.80 -5.15 -6.56
CA ARG A 541 18.12 -3.84 -7.12
C ARG A 541 18.12 -3.91 -8.65
N VAL A 542 17.36 -3.01 -9.27
CA VAL A 542 17.27 -2.88 -10.73
C VAL A 542 17.59 -1.44 -11.12
N ASN A 543 18.71 -1.22 -11.82
CA ASN A 543 19.15 0.09 -12.30
C ASN A 543 19.15 1.19 -11.21
N GLY A 544 19.39 0.82 -9.96
CA GLY A 544 19.43 1.76 -8.82
C GLY A 544 18.16 1.79 -7.99
N GLN A 545 17.02 1.35 -8.50
CA GLN A 545 15.81 1.13 -7.72
C GLN A 545 15.99 -0.08 -6.80
N THR A 546 15.52 -0.01 -5.57
CA THR A 546 15.60 -1.11 -4.60
C THR A 546 14.20 -1.55 -4.17
N ARG A 547 13.98 -2.88 -4.10
CA ARG A 547 12.81 -3.49 -3.50
C ARG A 547 13.21 -4.62 -2.55
N PHE A 548 12.44 -4.77 -1.48
CA PHE A 548 12.54 -5.89 -0.55
C PHE A 548 11.40 -6.86 -0.83
N ALA A 549 11.75 -8.14 -1.03
CA ALA A 549 10.77 -9.18 -1.32
C ALA A 549 9.90 -9.45 -0.10
N THR A 550 8.62 -9.15 -0.20
CA THR A 550 7.62 -9.37 0.86
C THR A 550 6.23 -9.46 0.24
N THR A 551 5.35 -10.24 0.85
CA THR A 551 3.92 -10.24 0.58
C THR A 551 3.13 -9.45 1.63
N ALA A 552 3.80 -9.05 2.71
CA ALA A 552 3.27 -8.25 3.81
C ALA A 552 3.41 -6.74 3.56
N GLY A 553 2.64 -5.96 4.30
CA GLY A 553 2.52 -4.53 4.18
C GLY A 553 1.04 -4.15 4.05
N SER A 554 0.74 -2.90 3.65
CA SER A 554 -0.63 -2.43 3.52
C SER A 554 -1.39 -2.47 4.87
N TYR A 555 -2.66 -2.84 4.86
CA TYR A 555 -3.51 -3.07 6.04
C TYR A 555 -4.27 -4.38 5.83
N ILE A 556 -4.09 -5.34 6.74
CA ILE A 556 -4.77 -6.65 6.76
C ILE A 556 -4.79 -7.42 5.43
N SER A 557 -3.89 -7.12 4.51
CA SER A 557 -3.90 -7.63 3.14
C SER A 557 -2.53 -8.15 2.72
N SER A 558 -2.49 -8.95 1.65
CA SER A 558 -1.28 -9.54 1.09
C SER A 558 -1.23 -9.28 -0.42
N SER A 559 -0.12 -8.76 -0.90
CA SER A 559 0.08 -8.45 -2.32
C SER A 559 0.80 -9.58 -3.05
N ASP A 560 0.80 -9.52 -4.38
CA ASP A 560 1.57 -10.41 -5.23
C ASP A 560 3.06 -10.41 -4.83
N LYS A 561 3.68 -11.58 -4.80
CA LYS A 561 5.10 -11.76 -4.47
C LYS A 561 6.06 -11.33 -5.57
N ARG A 562 5.58 -11.09 -6.78
CA ARG A 562 6.41 -10.60 -7.90
C ARG A 562 6.88 -9.18 -7.63
N LEU A 563 8.16 -8.94 -7.85
CA LEU A 563 8.77 -7.62 -7.67
C LEU A 563 8.70 -6.85 -8.98
N HIS A 564 7.87 -5.82 -9.02
CA HIS A 564 7.69 -4.97 -10.20
C HIS A 564 8.63 -3.77 -10.17
N PHE A 565 9.25 -3.47 -11.33
CA PHE A 565 10.12 -2.32 -11.55
C PHE A 565 9.72 -1.62 -12.85
N GLY A 566 9.29 -0.37 -12.78
CA GLY A 566 9.19 0.48 -13.96
C GLY A 566 10.57 0.92 -14.41
N LEU A 567 10.80 0.93 -15.69
CA LEU A 567 12.11 1.21 -16.30
C LEU A 567 12.11 2.48 -17.16
N GLY A 568 10.97 3.19 -17.29
CA GLY A 568 10.84 4.35 -18.13
C GLY A 568 11.19 4.05 -19.58
N ALA A 569 12.23 4.69 -20.09
CA ALA A 569 12.72 4.48 -21.47
C ALA A 569 13.86 3.44 -21.59
N VAL A 570 14.16 2.71 -20.51
CA VAL A 570 15.31 1.79 -20.48
C VAL A 570 14.90 0.39 -20.92
N GLU A 571 15.47 -0.11 -22.02
CA GLU A 571 15.17 -1.42 -22.60
C GLU A 571 16.02 -2.58 -22.03
N ILE A 572 17.11 -2.27 -21.35
CA ILE A 572 18.04 -3.26 -20.80
C ILE A 572 18.41 -2.90 -19.37
N ALA A 573 18.18 -3.83 -18.47
CA ALA A 573 18.43 -3.67 -17.05
C ALA A 573 19.63 -4.47 -16.56
N LYS A 574 20.20 -4.01 -15.45
CA LYS A 574 21.07 -4.78 -14.56
C LYS A 574 20.26 -5.13 -13.32
N VAL A 575 20.26 -6.41 -12.94
CA VAL A 575 19.58 -6.93 -11.74
C VAL A 575 20.61 -7.43 -10.75
N GLU A 576 20.54 -6.96 -9.51
CA GLU A 576 21.37 -7.38 -8.39
C GLU A 576 20.47 -7.94 -7.29
N ILE A 577 20.76 -9.12 -6.78
CA ILE A 577 19.96 -9.81 -5.76
C ILE A 577 20.85 -10.18 -4.59
N HIS A 578 20.49 -9.74 -3.40
CA HIS A 578 21.01 -10.22 -2.13
C HIS A 578 19.97 -11.14 -1.52
N TRP A 579 20.29 -12.43 -1.47
CA TRP A 579 19.41 -13.47 -0.95
C TRP A 579 19.52 -13.58 0.58
N PRO A 580 18.45 -13.95 1.31
CA PRO A 580 18.51 -14.19 2.76
C PRO A 580 19.62 -15.16 3.19
N SER A 581 19.94 -16.15 2.36
CA SER A 581 21.06 -17.08 2.60
C SER A 581 22.45 -16.43 2.58
N GLY A 582 22.55 -15.12 2.30
CA GLY A 582 23.80 -14.39 2.07
C GLY A 582 24.38 -14.54 0.67
N ALA A 583 23.71 -15.25 -0.25
CA ALA A 583 24.16 -15.32 -1.64
C ALA A 583 23.95 -13.97 -2.34
N HIS A 584 24.92 -13.61 -3.22
CA HIS A 584 24.82 -12.43 -4.08
C HIS A 584 24.82 -12.85 -5.55
N GLN A 585 23.85 -12.37 -6.32
CA GLN A 585 23.67 -12.69 -7.73
C GLN A 585 23.52 -11.43 -8.57
N VAL A 586 24.22 -11.39 -9.71
CA VAL A 586 24.14 -10.27 -10.66
C VAL A 586 23.78 -10.80 -12.03
N LEU A 587 22.76 -10.20 -12.65
CA LEU A 587 22.33 -10.47 -14.02
C LEU A 587 22.53 -9.19 -14.83
N GLU A 588 23.36 -9.28 -15.87
CA GLU A 588 23.61 -8.17 -16.80
C GLU A 588 22.83 -8.37 -18.10
N GLY A 589 22.40 -7.28 -18.71
CA GLY A 589 21.76 -7.32 -20.03
C GLY A 589 20.36 -7.93 -20.03
N VAL A 590 19.63 -7.82 -18.93
CA VAL A 590 18.23 -8.26 -18.81
C VAL A 590 17.34 -7.36 -19.65
N LYS A 591 16.56 -7.93 -20.57
CA LYS A 591 15.62 -7.15 -21.39
C LYS A 591 14.43 -6.69 -20.55
N ALA A 592 13.92 -5.53 -20.89
CA ALA A 592 12.63 -5.03 -20.37
C ALA A 592 11.43 -5.84 -20.91
N ASP A 593 10.24 -5.52 -20.42
CA ASP A 593 8.92 -6.01 -20.83
C ASP A 593 8.80 -7.54 -20.73
N GLN A 594 9.20 -8.08 -19.57
CA GLN A 594 9.09 -9.51 -19.32
C GLN A 594 8.86 -9.86 -17.84
N PHE A 595 8.29 -11.02 -17.62
CA PHE A 595 8.31 -11.73 -16.35
C PHE A 595 9.58 -12.59 -16.30
N LEU A 596 10.45 -12.30 -15.33
CA LEU A 596 11.74 -12.96 -15.15
C LEU A 596 11.71 -13.83 -13.89
N GLU A 597 11.82 -15.14 -14.03
CA GLU A 597 12.07 -16.00 -12.90
C GLU A 597 13.58 -16.08 -12.64
N VAL A 598 14.01 -15.81 -11.41
CA VAL A 598 15.41 -15.90 -10.98
C VAL A 598 15.54 -16.92 -9.86
N ARG A 599 16.32 -17.97 -10.14
CA ARG A 599 16.65 -19.00 -9.16
C ARG A 599 17.92 -18.66 -8.41
N GLU A 600 17.89 -18.81 -7.11
CA GLU A 600 19.07 -18.66 -6.25
C GLU A 600 20.18 -19.64 -6.64
N PRO A 601 21.47 -19.21 -6.67
CA PRO A 601 22.59 -20.10 -6.99
C PRO A 601 22.78 -21.21 -5.94
N GLU A 602 22.96 -22.44 -6.37
CA GLU A 602 23.21 -23.59 -5.47
C GLU A 602 24.54 -23.50 -4.71
N LYS A 603 25.50 -22.70 -5.22
CA LYS A 603 26.79 -22.40 -4.60
C LYS A 603 27.07 -20.92 -4.66
N SER A 604 27.45 -20.33 -3.54
CA SER A 604 27.97 -18.97 -3.45
C SER A 604 29.38 -18.90 -3.97
#